data_aa5626929354bfc5a57eeb09eb435b56
#
_entry.id   aa5626929354bfc5a57eeb09eb435b56
#
_cell.length_a   1.000
_cell.length_b   1.000
_cell.length_c   1.000
_cell.angle_alpha   90.00
_cell.angle_beta   90.00
_cell.angle_gamma   90.00
#
_symmetry.space_group_name_H-M   'P 1'
#
loop_
_entity.id
_entity.type
_entity.pdbx_description
1 polymer ?
#
loop_
_entity_poly.entity_id
_entity_poly.type
_entity_poly.pdbx_seq_one_letter_code
_entity_poly.pdbx_strand_id
1 'polypeptide(L)'
;MNIQQYERPDTIEIQKKLDMHRAHGGLVQLKNGAYPVYRPVVVDASSLCFCGDVWACNTDPNGVFETDHGTKLRMHGRDFAAIKVGQNSDPISGAVIRDLGVQGDIKGMDTRPFVDFQQPQRMSGLCLDKVRTDQCEFSKLSFCGLANGVCAAGNAEIDACLFEKLNVDGCGNGIWFAPRASFYAHVRSCVLADNPYYAFYAEGKGRVIHNLDISDCIFVRSGGAFREEDGQIPAAVLFDHISNCAVDKCLFDDPGTHWYFADDAGKNDQRQPSYRKTVALYVIGNENRITGNTFLHSSDDSIRVEGDRNVLMNNIADHSVRIRGKGNQVINLAFTTSEAKLILEGEAAHTTCVTGIPEDRIMRTECV
;
A
#
# COMPACT_ATOMS: atom_id res chain seq x y z
N MET A 1 9.10 -44.04 8.51
CA MET A 1 7.93 -43.45 7.81
C MET A 1 8.46 -42.67 6.61
N ASN A 2 8.29 -43.23 5.41
CA ASN A 2 8.67 -42.54 4.18
C ASN A 2 7.70 -41.42 3.93
N ILE A 3 8.08 -40.17 4.24
CA ILE A 3 7.39 -39.00 3.73
C ILE A 3 7.73 -38.94 2.25
N GLN A 4 6.82 -39.38 1.41
CA GLN A 4 6.87 -39.07 -0.02
C GLN A 4 6.99 -37.55 -0.13
N GLN A 5 8.17 -37.08 -0.53
CA GLN A 5 8.36 -35.73 -1.03
C GLN A 5 7.41 -35.61 -2.23
N TYR A 6 6.22 -35.02 -2.02
CA TYR A 6 5.42 -34.54 -3.12
C TYR A 6 6.29 -33.55 -3.87
N GLU A 7 6.72 -33.90 -5.07
CA GLU A 7 7.32 -32.95 -6.00
C GLU A 7 6.34 -31.81 -6.17
N ARG A 8 6.67 -30.67 -5.57
CA ARG A 8 5.82 -29.47 -5.65
C ARG A 8 6.04 -28.86 -7.02
N PRO A 9 4.97 -28.48 -7.75
CA PRO A 9 5.11 -27.85 -9.05
C PRO A 9 6.00 -26.63 -8.93
N ASP A 10 7.01 -26.53 -9.79
CA ASP A 10 7.83 -25.35 -9.91
C ASP A 10 7.11 -24.25 -10.72
N THR A 11 7.74 -23.09 -10.89
CA THR A 11 7.17 -21.97 -11.65
C THR A 11 6.69 -22.39 -13.05
N ILE A 12 7.40 -23.35 -13.68
CA ILE A 12 7.09 -23.83 -15.05
C ILE A 12 5.76 -24.56 -15.07
N GLU A 13 5.51 -25.43 -14.09
CA GLU A 13 4.27 -26.18 -14.00
C GLU A 13 3.07 -25.31 -13.64
N ILE A 14 3.27 -24.32 -12.72
CA ILE A 14 2.24 -23.33 -12.43
C ILE A 14 1.88 -22.59 -13.72
N GLN A 15 2.90 -22.12 -14.46
CA GLN A 15 2.68 -21.39 -15.70
C GLN A 15 1.99 -22.22 -16.76
N LYS A 16 2.37 -23.48 -16.95
CA LYS A 16 1.66 -24.40 -17.88
C LYS A 16 0.18 -24.51 -17.57
N LYS A 17 -0.18 -24.63 -16.27
CA LYS A 17 -1.60 -24.68 -15.86
C LYS A 17 -2.32 -23.37 -16.19
N LEU A 18 -1.72 -22.23 -15.96
CA LEU A 18 -2.29 -20.93 -16.32
C LEU A 18 -2.45 -20.78 -17.82
N ASP A 19 -1.45 -21.20 -18.61
CA ASP A 19 -1.47 -21.13 -20.07
C ASP A 19 -2.58 -22.03 -20.68
N MET A 20 -2.92 -23.15 -20.06
CA MET A 20 -4.04 -24.01 -20.49
C MET A 20 -5.40 -23.29 -20.39
N HIS A 21 -5.52 -22.32 -19.51
CA HIS A 21 -6.74 -21.54 -19.31
C HIS A 21 -6.73 -20.19 -20.01
N ARG A 22 -5.67 -19.88 -20.76
CA ARG A 22 -5.46 -18.55 -21.36
C ARG A 22 -6.57 -18.11 -22.31
N ALA A 23 -7.13 -19.04 -23.08
CA ALA A 23 -8.14 -18.72 -24.09
C ALA A 23 -9.57 -18.60 -23.54
N HIS A 24 -9.86 -19.29 -22.42
CA HIS A 24 -11.24 -19.47 -21.98
C HIS A 24 -11.47 -19.11 -20.50
N GLY A 25 -10.43 -18.65 -19.82
CA GLY A 25 -10.50 -18.50 -18.37
C GLY A 25 -10.60 -19.85 -17.64
N GLY A 26 -10.97 -19.83 -16.38
CA GLY A 26 -11.15 -21.02 -15.56
C GLY A 26 -10.48 -20.93 -14.19
N LEU A 27 -10.27 -22.08 -13.54
CA LEU A 27 -9.72 -22.16 -12.20
C LEU A 27 -8.36 -22.85 -12.19
N VAL A 28 -7.36 -22.17 -11.68
CA VAL A 28 -6.05 -22.73 -11.32
C VAL A 28 -5.86 -22.60 -9.82
N GLN A 29 -6.01 -23.70 -9.11
CA GLN A 29 -5.87 -23.75 -7.66
C GLN A 29 -4.58 -24.47 -7.26
N LEU A 30 -3.79 -23.83 -6.39
CA LEU A 30 -2.63 -24.43 -5.75
C LEU A 30 -3.02 -24.99 -4.39
N LYS A 31 -2.56 -26.19 -4.08
CA LYS A 31 -2.74 -26.81 -2.77
C LYS A 31 -1.92 -26.09 -1.70
N ASN A 32 -2.29 -26.29 -0.44
CA ASN A 32 -1.52 -25.81 0.69
C ASN A 32 -0.04 -26.21 0.57
N GLY A 33 0.87 -25.27 0.76
CA GLY A 33 2.31 -25.47 0.72
C GLY A 33 3.10 -24.29 0.14
N ALA A 34 4.41 -24.43 0.10
CA ALA A 34 5.30 -23.43 -0.44
C ALA A 34 5.80 -23.85 -1.83
N TYR A 35 5.74 -22.92 -2.78
CA TYR A 35 6.12 -23.10 -4.17
C TYR A 35 7.26 -22.17 -4.51
N PRO A 36 8.45 -22.67 -4.87
CA PRO A 36 9.56 -21.81 -5.26
C PRO A 36 9.27 -21.14 -6.61
N VAL A 37 9.57 -19.84 -6.69
CA VAL A 37 9.34 -19.01 -7.87
C VAL A 37 10.65 -18.40 -8.31
N TYR A 38 11.12 -18.77 -9.49
CA TYR A 38 12.39 -18.33 -10.08
C TYR A 38 12.23 -17.34 -11.25
N ARG A 39 11.00 -17.09 -11.64
CA ARG A 39 10.57 -16.14 -12.67
C ARG A 39 9.12 -15.75 -12.43
N PRO A 40 8.58 -14.70 -13.07
CA PRO A 40 7.19 -14.33 -12.89
C PRO A 40 6.22 -15.47 -13.19
N VAL A 41 5.24 -15.64 -12.32
CA VAL A 41 4.00 -16.35 -12.63
C VAL A 41 3.08 -15.35 -13.32
N VAL A 42 2.77 -15.59 -14.59
CA VAL A 42 2.03 -14.63 -15.41
C VAL A 42 0.55 -15.05 -15.51
N VAL A 43 -0.31 -14.18 -15.03
CA VAL A 43 -1.77 -14.28 -15.18
C VAL A 43 -2.17 -13.39 -16.36
N ASP A 44 -2.44 -14.01 -17.51
CA ASP A 44 -2.65 -13.33 -18.79
C ASP A 44 -3.91 -13.86 -19.49
N ALA A 45 -5.01 -13.90 -18.73
CA ALA A 45 -6.30 -14.37 -19.22
C ALA A 45 -7.46 -13.68 -18.49
N SER A 46 -8.49 -13.31 -19.24
CA SER A 46 -9.74 -12.84 -18.68
C SER A 46 -10.52 -14.00 -18.03
N SER A 47 -11.33 -13.69 -17.01
CA SER A 47 -12.17 -14.66 -16.28
C SER A 47 -11.37 -15.84 -15.72
N LEU A 48 -10.08 -15.66 -15.44
CA LEU A 48 -9.22 -16.66 -14.81
C LEU A 48 -9.20 -16.44 -13.30
N CYS A 49 -9.46 -17.51 -12.54
CA CYS A 49 -9.23 -17.54 -11.10
C CYS A 49 -7.92 -18.27 -10.80
N PHE A 50 -6.92 -17.56 -10.32
CA PHE A 50 -5.68 -18.11 -9.78
C PHE A 50 -5.69 -18.01 -8.26
N CYS A 51 -5.72 -19.12 -7.55
CA CYS A 51 -5.87 -19.10 -6.10
C CYS A 51 -5.08 -20.19 -5.39
N GLY A 52 -4.88 -19.96 -4.09
CA GLY A 52 -4.44 -20.97 -3.15
C GLY A 52 -5.60 -21.76 -2.55
N ASP A 53 -5.26 -22.80 -1.87
CA ASP A 53 -6.22 -23.62 -1.09
C ASP A 53 -6.51 -22.96 0.26
N VAL A 54 -5.47 -22.36 0.87
CA VAL A 54 -5.55 -21.68 2.17
C VAL A 54 -4.77 -20.38 2.13
N TRP A 55 -5.37 -19.31 2.61
CA TRP A 55 -4.71 -18.01 2.74
C TRP A 55 -3.58 -18.05 3.77
N ALA A 56 -2.35 -17.72 3.37
CA ALA A 56 -1.20 -17.57 4.25
C ALA A 56 -1.15 -16.12 4.76
N CYS A 57 -1.77 -15.84 5.91
CA CYS A 57 -1.88 -14.48 6.44
C CYS A 57 -1.02 -14.19 7.68
N ASN A 58 -0.42 -15.22 8.29
CA ASN A 58 0.38 -15.04 9.49
C ASN A 58 1.86 -14.94 9.15
N THR A 59 2.49 -13.87 9.60
CA THR A 59 3.93 -13.70 9.60
C THR A 59 4.47 -13.92 11.01
N ASP A 60 5.67 -14.50 11.12
CA ASP A 60 6.39 -14.53 12.38
C ASP A 60 6.95 -13.12 12.72
N PRO A 61 7.47 -12.89 13.93
CA PRO A 61 8.07 -11.60 14.30
C PRO A 61 9.26 -11.17 13.43
N ASN A 62 9.76 -12.03 12.55
CA ASN A 62 10.82 -11.71 11.57
C ASN A 62 10.26 -11.42 10.18
N GLY A 63 8.93 -11.30 10.01
CA GLY A 63 8.28 -11.05 8.73
C GLY A 63 8.35 -12.23 7.77
N VAL A 64 8.53 -13.42 8.28
CA VAL A 64 8.51 -14.66 7.49
C VAL A 64 7.20 -15.37 7.75
N PHE A 65 6.51 -15.81 6.70
CA PHE A 65 5.30 -16.61 6.89
C PHE A 65 5.59 -17.85 7.72
N GLU A 66 4.79 -18.08 8.74
CA GLU A 66 4.85 -19.31 9.52
C GLU A 66 4.84 -20.53 8.59
N THR A 67 5.74 -21.47 8.84
CA THR A 67 6.22 -22.41 7.83
C THR A 67 5.17 -23.38 7.31
N ASP A 68 4.10 -23.66 8.05
CA ASP A 68 3.24 -24.81 7.78
C ASP A 68 1.80 -24.47 7.36
N HIS A 69 1.43 -23.20 7.33
CA HIS A 69 0.07 -22.79 7.02
C HIS A 69 -0.02 -21.94 5.76
N GLY A 70 -0.96 -22.26 4.90
CA GLY A 70 -1.33 -21.53 3.72
C GLY A 70 -0.53 -21.85 2.46
N THR A 71 -1.09 -21.44 1.34
CA THR A 71 -0.47 -21.55 0.02
C THR A 71 0.41 -20.34 -0.21
N LYS A 72 1.69 -20.55 -0.46
CA LYS A 72 2.65 -19.44 -0.61
C LYS A 72 3.61 -19.64 -1.77
N LEU A 73 3.88 -18.54 -2.46
CA LEU A 73 4.93 -18.42 -3.47
C LEU A 73 6.19 -17.87 -2.78
N ARG A 74 7.30 -18.58 -2.86
CA ARG A 74 8.60 -18.13 -2.37
C ARG A 74 9.46 -17.68 -3.52
N MET A 75 9.78 -16.41 -3.57
CA MET A 75 10.66 -15.86 -4.59
C MET A 75 12.12 -16.29 -4.35
N HIS A 76 12.75 -16.72 -5.44
CA HIS A 76 14.19 -16.96 -5.51
C HIS A 76 14.79 -16.06 -6.59
N GLY A 77 15.02 -14.81 -6.24
CA GLY A 77 15.55 -13.76 -7.13
C GLY A 77 14.90 -12.41 -6.85
N ARG A 78 15.50 -11.34 -7.37
CA ARG A 78 15.16 -9.97 -7.04
C ARG A 78 14.79 -9.10 -8.24
N ASP A 79 14.94 -9.61 -9.47
CA ASP A 79 14.79 -8.83 -10.69
C ASP A 79 13.41 -8.96 -11.35
N PHE A 80 12.44 -9.57 -10.66
CA PHE A 80 11.12 -9.82 -11.19
C PHE A 80 10.03 -9.67 -10.12
N ALA A 81 8.77 -9.62 -10.55
CA ALA A 81 7.59 -9.75 -9.67
C ALA A 81 7.18 -11.22 -9.55
N ALA A 82 6.74 -11.66 -8.36
CA ALA A 82 6.31 -13.05 -8.16
C ALA A 82 5.09 -13.37 -9.01
N ILE A 83 4.09 -12.50 -9.00
CA ILE A 83 2.87 -12.59 -9.81
C ILE A 83 2.83 -11.36 -10.72
N LYS A 84 2.74 -11.58 -12.02
CA LYS A 84 2.58 -10.51 -13.00
C LYS A 84 1.22 -10.66 -13.69
N VAL A 85 0.44 -9.60 -13.67
CA VAL A 85 -0.83 -9.56 -14.40
C VAL A 85 -0.58 -8.96 -15.77
N GLY A 86 -0.88 -9.73 -16.81
CA GLY A 86 -0.66 -9.36 -18.21
C GLY A 86 0.80 -9.49 -18.66
N GLN A 87 0.96 -9.92 -19.87
CA GLN A 87 2.25 -9.97 -20.57
C GLN A 87 2.17 -9.27 -21.92
N ASN A 88 0.98 -9.29 -22.51
CA ASN A 88 0.65 -8.65 -23.77
C ASN A 88 -0.19 -7.38 -23.46
N SER A 89 -0.36 -6.53 -24.46
CA SER A 89 -1.19 -5.33 -24.36
C SER A 89 -2.70 -5.61 -24.36
N ASP A 90 -3.11 -6.89 -24.43
CA ASP A 90 -4.53 -7.26 -24.45
C ASP A 90 -5.17 -6.98 -23.09
N PRO A 91 -6.37 -6.39 -23.03
CA PRO A 91 -7.08 -6.15 -21.80
C PRO A 91 -7.43 -7.47 -21.07
N ILE A 92 -7.32 -7.45 -19.74
CA ILE A 92 -7.72 -8.55 -18.87
C ILE A 92 -8.95 -8.11 -18.08
N SER A 93 -10.06 -8.83 -18.22
CA SER A 93 -11.28 -8.54 -17.52
C SER A 93 -11.74 -9.70 -16.64
N GLY A 94 -12.20 -9.37 -15.42
CA GLY A 94 -12.77 -10.34 -14.48
C GLY A 94 -11.79 -11.40 -13.97
N ALA A 95 -10.49 -11.15 -14.02
CA ALA A 95 -9.52 -12.05 -13.41
C ALA A 95 -9.57 -11.94 -11.89
N VAL A 96 -9.41 -13.08 -11.19
CA VAL A 96 -9.39 -13.17 -9.74
C VAL A 96 -8.07 -13.80 -9.29
N ILE A 97 -7.32 -13.12 -8.42
CA ILE A 97 -6.14 -13.67 -7.76
C ILE A 97 -6.37 -13.61 -6.25
N ARG A 98 -6.38 -14.76 -5.58
CA ARG A 98 -6.75 -14.80 -4.16
C ARG A 98 -6.16 -15.95 -3.37
N ASP A 99 -6.28 -15.83 -2.05
CA ASP A 99 -5.95 -16.88 -1.07
C ASP A 99 -4.49 -17.35 -1.17
N LEU A 100 -3.55 -16.42 -1.43
CA LEU A 100 -2.12 -16.69 -1.63
C LEU A 100 -1.25 -15.81 -0.71
N GLY A 101 -0.11 -16.36 -0.27
CA GLY A 101 0.99 -15.60 0.26
C GLY A 101 2.13 -15.47 -0.74
N VAL A 102 2.85 -14.36 -0.72
CA VAL A 102 4.07 -14.14 -1.48
C VAL A 102 5.19 -13.70 -0.54
N GLN A 103 6.22 -14.49 -0.48
CA GLN A 103 7.40 -14.21 0.34
C GLN A 103 8.61 -13.89 -0.54
N GLY A 104 9.23 -12.76 -0.28
CA GLY A 104 10.49 -12.37 -0.90
C GLY A 104 11.69 -13.10 -0.32
N ASP A 105 12.84 -12.92 -0.93
CA ASP A 105 14.13 -13.50 -0.51
C ASP A 105 14.95 -12.52 0.37
N ILE A 106 14.28 -11.60 1.05
CA ILE A 106 14.94 -10.70 2.00
C ILE A 106 14.91 -11.35 3.38
N LYS A 107 16.09 -11.73 3.86
CA LYS A 107 16.25 -12.21 5.22
C LYS A 107 16.43 -11.01 6.14
N GLY A 108 15.61 -10.96 7.16
CA GLY A 108 15.49 -9.78 8.00
C GLY A 108 14.64 -8.72 7.31
N MET A 109 14.04 -7.83 8.09
CA MET A 109 13.02 -6.94 7.54
C MET A 109 13.58 -5.63 6.98
N ASP A 110 14.87 -5.51 6.72
CA ASP A 110 15.42 -4.35 6.02
C ASP A 110 15.27 -4.50 4.51
N THR A 111 14.13 -4.08 4.03
CA THR A 111 13.79 -4.08 2.60
C THR A 111 14.26 -2.82 1.88
N ARG A 112 14.73 -1.80 2.61
CA ARG A 112 15.15 -0.49 2.06
C ARG A 112 16.15 -0.57 0.91
N PRO A 113 17.23 -1.38 0.98
CA PRO A 113 18.23 -1.43 -0.09
C PRO A 113 17.70 -1.99 -1.41
N PHE A 114 16.51 -2.60 -1.41
CA PHE A 114 15.95 -3.29 -2.56
C PHE A 114 14.83 -2.50 -3.26
N VAL A 115 14.41 -1.37 -2.68
CA VAL A 115 13.42 -0.50 -3.29
C VAL A 115 14.09 0.32 -4.38
N ASP A 116 13.65 0.12 -5.62
CA ASP A 116 14.08 0.88 -6.77
C ASP A 116 12.91 1.74 -7.27
N PHE A 117 12.95 3.03 -6.96
CA PHE A 117 11.90 3.98 -7.35
C PHE A 117 11.83 4.22 -8.87
N GLN A 118 12.84 3.81 -9.62
CA GLN A 118 12.83 3.89 -11.10
C GLN A 118 12.32 2.59 -11.75
N GLN A 119 12.41 1.47 -11.03
CA GLN A 119 11.95 0.16 -11.50
C GLN A 119 11.08 -0.52 -10.44
N PRO A 120 9.92 0.07 -10.08
CA PRO A 120 9.10 -0.39 -8.97
C PRO A 120 8.54 -1.82 -9.15
N GLN A 121 8.55 -2.35 -10.38
CA GLN A 121 8.13 -3.73 -10.65
C GLN A 121 9.11 -4.79 -10.14
N ARG A 122 10.38 -4.41 -9.90
CA ARG A 122 11.38 -5.35 -9.38
C ARG A 122 11.02 -5.77 -7.96
N MET A 123 11.20 -7.05 -7.69
CA MET A 123 10.94 -7.65 -6.38
C MET A 123 9.58 -7.29 -5.79
N SER A 124 8.55 -7.24 -6.63
CA SER A 124 7.17 -7.02 -6.20
C SER A 124 6.43 -8.35 -6.02
N GLY A 125 5.50 -8.38 -5.08
CA GLY A 125 4.63 -9.53 -4.86
C GLY A 125 3.62 -9.70 -6.00
N LEU A 126 2.82 -8.67 -6.22
CA LEU A 126 1.88 -8.56 -7.33
C LEU A 126 2.23 -7.34 -8.18
N CYS A 127 2.38 -7.52 -9.48
CA CYS A 127 2.69 -6.43 -10.40
C CYS A 127 1.68 -6.35 -11.54
N LEU A 128 1.11 -5.14 -11.73
CA LEU A 128 0.31 -4.76 -12.87
C LEU A 128 1.14 -3.75 -13.69
N ASP A 129 1.68 -4.18 -14.83
CA ASP A 129 2.50 -3.35 -15.71
C ASP A 129 2.14 -3.63 -17.17
N LYS A 130 1.98 -2.58 -17.97
CA LYS A 130 1.67 -2.66 -19.40
C LYS A 130 0.41 -3.44 -19.75
N VAL A 131 -0.59 -3.39 -18.90
CA VAL A 131 -1.85 -4.11 -19.08
C VAL A 131 -3.01 -3.18 -18.73
N ARG A 132 -4.11 -3.32 -19.44
CA ARG A 132 -5.41 -2.81 -18.99
C ARG A 132 -6.11 -3.94 -18.22
N THR A 133 -6.45 -3.64 -16.95
CA THR A 133 -7.24 -4.53 -16.10
C THR A 133 -8.61 -3.90 -15.85
N ASP A 134 -9.66 -4.69 -16.03
CA ASP A 134 -11.04 -4.25 -15.85
C ASP A 134 -11.78 -5.26 -14.99
N GLN A 135 -12.45 -4.78 -13.94
CA GLN A 135 -13.24 -5.59 -12.99
C GLN A 135 -12.45 -6.79 -12.43
N CYS A 136 -11.15 -6.63 -12.20
CA CYS A 136 -10.32 -7.67 -11.61
C CYS A 136 -10.37 -7.60 -10.08
N GLU A 137 -10.25 -8.77 -9.43
CA GLU A 137 -10.21 -8.91 -7.98
C GLU A 137 -8.85 -9.46 -7.51
N PHE A 138 -8.23 -8.76 -6.60
CA PHE A 138 -7.02 -9.15 -5.88
C PHE A 138 -7.35 -9.20 -4.40
N SER A 139 -7.62 -10.40 -3.86
CA SER A 139 -8.18 -10.50 -2.52
C SER A 139 -7.50 -11.57 -1.67
N LYS A 140 -7.47 -11.35 -0.33
CA LYS A 140 -6.83 -12.28 0.61
C LYS A 140 -5.43 -12.67 0.14
N LEU A 141 -4.63 -11.67 -0.18
CA LEU A 141 -3.22 -11.83 -0.53
C LEU A 141 -2.35 -11.31 0.61
N SER A 142 -1.27 -12.03 0.88
CA SER A 142 -0.29 -11.60 1.87
C SER A 142 1.09 -11.46 1.24
N PHE A 143 1.80 -10.42 1.62
CA PHE A 143 3.11 -10.07 1.07
C PHE A 143 4.08 -9.77 2.20
N CYS A 144 5.28 -10.35 2.16
CA CYS A 144 6.34 -10.01 3.11
C CYS A 144 7.75 -10.14 2.50
N GLY A 145 8.70 -9.39 3.03
CA GLY A 145 10.11 -9.44 2.62
C GLY A 145 10.35 -9.09 1.15
N LEU A 146 9.60 -8.11 0.62
CA LEU A 146 9.64 -7.67 -0.78
C LEU A 146 10.02 -6.19 -0.86
N ALA A 147 10.46 -5.73 -2.02
CA ALA A 147 10.60 -4.30 -2.27
C ALA A 147 9.23 -3.61 -2.33
N ASN A 148 8.25 -4.24 -2.96
CA ASN A 148 6.87 -3.77 -2.96
C ASN A 148 5.90 -4.95 -2.78
N GLY A 149 4.90 -4.80 -1.93
CA GLY A 149 3.85 -5.81 -1.81
C GLY A 149 3.03 -5.87 -3.11
N VAL A 150 2.43 -4.74 -3.48
CA VAL A 150 1.73 -4.56 -4.75
C VAL A 150 2.35 -3.39 -5.51
N CYS A 151 2.57 -3.57 -6.80
CA CYS A 151 3.03 -2.55 -7.72
C CYS A 151 2.08 -2.44 -8.92
N ALA A 152 1.37 -1.34 -9.01
CA ALA A 152 0.60 -0.97 -10.19
C ALA A 152 1.27 0.24 -10.83
N ALA A 153 2.05 0.07 -11.88
CA ALA A 153 2.95 1.10 -12.40
C ALA A 153 3.09 1.09 -13.93
N GLY A 154 3.85 2.03 -14.42
CA GLY A 154 4.20 2.13 -15.83
C GLY A 154 2.99 2.45 -16.72
N ASN A 155 2.75 1.62 -17.73
CA ASN A 155 1.65 1.78 -18.66
C ASN A 155 0.38 1.01 -18.26
N ALA A 156 0.28 0.57 -17.00
CA ALA A 156 -0.92 -0.07 -16.52
C ALA A 156 -2.14 0.86 -16.61
N GLU A 157 -3.29 0.31 -16.95
CA GLU A 157 -4.59 0.95 -16.82
C GLU A 157 -5.46 0.09 -15.91
N ILE A 158 -6.06 0.70 -14.92
CA ILE A 158 -6.84 -0.01 -13.89
C ILE A 158 -8.25 0.57 -13.90
N ASP A 159 -9.24 -0.27 -14.18
CA ASP A 159 -10.64 0.13 -14.20
C ASP A 159 -11.48 -0.82 -13.35
N ALA A 160 -12.27 -0.26 -12.44
CA ALA A 160 -13.17 -0.98 -11.55
C ALA A 160 -12.55 -2.20 -10.83
N CYS A 161 -11.25 -2.14 -10.51
CA CYS A 161 -10.56 -3.23 -9.84
C CYS A 161 -10.68 -3.14 -8.31
N LEU A 162 -10.70 -4.30 -7.69
CA LEU A 162 -10.79 -4.46 -6.24
C LEU A 162 -9.50 -5.07 -5.66
N PHE A 163 -8.92 -4.37 -4.70
CA PHE A 163 -7.83 -4.83 -3.84
C PHE A 163 -8.39 -4.98 -2.42
N GLU A 164 -8.65 -6.21 -1.98
CA GLU A 164 -9.37 -6.44 -0.73
C GLU A 164 -8.66 -7.43 0.19
N LYS A 165 -8.67 -7.12 1.49
CA LYS A 165 -8.08 -8.01 2.51
C LYS A 165 -6.63 -8.38 2.19
N LEU A 166 -5.86 -7.39 1.74
CA LEU A 166 -4.43 -7.55 1.59
C LEU A 166 -3.75 -7.41 2.96
N ASN A 167 -2.81 -8.30 3.24
CA ASN A 167 -1.91 -8.18 4.38
C ASN A 167 -0.50 -7.95 3.85
N VAL A 168 0.03 -6.72 4.01
CA VAL A 168 1.36 -6.36 3.52
C VAL A 168 2.22 -5.96 4.71
N ASP A 169 3.17 -6.82 5.04
CA ASP A 169 3.98 -6.70 6.24
C ASP A 169 5.48 -6.77 5.91
N GLY A 170 6.24 -5.75 6.33
CA GLY A 170 7.69 -5.73 6.14
C GLY A 170 8.14 -5.69 4.67
N CYS A 171 7.34 -5.07 3.81
CA CYS A 171 7.76 -4.71 2.45
C CYS A 171 8.34 -3.29 2.43
N GLY A 172 9.21 -2.98 1.46
CA GLY A 172 9.75 -1.64 1.31
C GLY A 172 8.65 -0.60 1.14
N ASN A 173 7.76 -0.83 0.18
CA ASN A 173 6.45 -0.20 0.08
C ASN A 173 5.35 -1.25 0.20
N GLY A 174 4.27 -0.91 0.86
CA GLY A 174 3.10 -1.77 0.91
C GLY A 174 2.43 -1.86 -0.46
N ILE A 175 1.81 -0.78 -0.89
CA ILE A 175 1.21 -0.65 -2.22
C ILE A 175 1.79 0.58 -2.90
N TRP A 176 2.39 0.39 -4.07
CA TRP A 176 2.77 1.46 -4.99
C TRP A 176 1.76 1.53 -6.13
N PHE A 177 0.97 2.59 -6.14
CA PHE A 177 -0.12 2.79 -7.08
C PHE A 177 0.21 3.97 -8.01
N ALA A 178 0.81 3.66 -9.15
CA ALA A 178 1.26 4.62 -10.15
C ALA A 178 0.91 4.18 -11.58
N PRO A 179 -0.33 3.76 -11.87
CA PRO A 179 -0.74 3.38 -13.20
C PRO A 179 -0.79 4.60 -14.12
N ARG A 180 -0.70 4.40 -15.44
CA ARG A 180 -0.91 5.46 -16.43
C ARG A 180 -2.31 6.08 -16.30
N ALA A 181 -3.30 5.23 -16.10
CA ALA A 181 -4.68 5.64 -15.84
C ALA A 181 -5.34 4.68 -14.84
N SER A 182 -6.20 5.23 -14.01
CA SER A 182 -7.04 4.45 -13.09
C SER A 182 -8.39 5.11 -12.92
N PHE A 183 -9.45 4.29 -12.99
CA PHE A 183 -10.82 4.68 -12.75
C PHE A 183 -11.48 3.66 -11.82
N TYR A 184 -12.12 4.15 -10.73
CA TYR A 184 -12.88 3.31 -9.80
C TYR A 184 -12.09 2.15 -9.19
N ALA A 185 -10.83 2.37 -8.83
CA ALA A 185 -10.07 1.39 -8.07
C ALA A 185 -10.45 1.45 -6.58
N HIS A 186 -10.69 0.29 -5.98
CA HIS A 186 -11.02 0.17 -4.57
C HIS A 186 -9.94 -0.61 -3.82
N VAL A 187 -9.47 -0.04 -2.70
CA VAL A 187 -8.56 -0.69 -1.75
C VAL A 187 -9.26 -0.72 -0.41
N ARG A 188 -9.68 -1.90 0.05
CA ARG A 188 -10.48 -2.00 1.25
C ARG A 188 -10.12 -3.14 2.18
N SER A 189 -10.33 -2.92 3.47
CA SER A 189 -10.11 -3.92 4.52
C SER A 189 -8.69 -4.51 4.50
N CYS A 190 -7.69 -3.69 4.13
CA CYS A 190 -6.30 -4.08 4.05
C CYS A 190 -5.54 -3.73 5.34
N VAL A 191 -4.53 -4.52 5.66
CA VAL A 191 -3.56 -4.22 6.72
C VAL A 191 -2.20 -4.04 6.07
N LEU A 192 -1.62 -2.84 6.22
CA LEU A 192 -0.32 -2.49 5.68
C LEU A 192 0.58 -2.06 6.85
N ALA A 193 1.50 -2.94 7.23
CA ALA A 193 2.30 -2.78 8.43
C ALA A 193 3.79 -2.83 8.14
N ASP A 194 4.57 -2.11 8.94
CA ASP A 194 6.04 -2.19 8.95
C ASP A 194 6.69 -1.96 7.57
N ASN A 195 6.09 -1.09 6.75
CA ASN A 195 6.62 -0.74 5.42
C ASN A 195 7.50 0.51 5.54
N PRO A 196 8.83 0.41 5.47
CA PRO A 196 9.73 1.51 5.83
C PRO A 196 9.58 2.77 4.97
N TYR A 197 9.18 2.67 3.70
CA TYR A 197 8.92 3.84 2.86
C TYR A 197 7.47 4.26 2.97
N TYR A 198 6.56 3.61 2.28
CA TYR A 198 5.14 3.92 2.31
C TYR A 198 4.31 2.68 2.59
N ALA A 199 3.30 2.79 3.44
CA ALA A 199 2.23 1.81 3.45
C ALA A 199 1.47 1.86 2.14
N PHE A 200 1.12 3.08 1.69
CA PHE A 200 0.46 3.31 0.42
C PHE A 200 1.02 4.56 -0.26
N TYR A 201 1.47 4.42 -1.49
CA TYR A 201 1.92 5.52 -2.31
C TYR A 201 1.13 5.58 -3.61
N ALA A 202 0.35 6.64 -3.80
CA ALA A 202 -0.33 6.91 -5.05
C ALA A 202 0.35 8.09 -5.76
N GLU A 203 0.93 7.84 -6.94
CA GLU A 203 1.62 8.83 -7.75
C GLU A 203 0.74 9.25 -8.92
N GLY A 204 0.23 10.47 -8.89
CA GLY A 204 -0.64 11.04 -9.92
C GLY A 204 0.05 11.98 -10.91
N LYS A 205 1.32 12.35 -10.67
CA LYS A 205 2.05 13.30 -11.50
C LYS A 205 2.20 12.79 -12.95
N GLY A 206 1.57 13.49 -13.90
CA GLY A 206 1.54 13.08 -15.31
C GLY A 206 0.66 11.85 -15.59
N ARG A 207 -0.22 11.48 -14.69
CA ARG A 207 -1.10 10.32 -14.74
C ARG A 207 -2.57 10.74 -14.61
N VAL A 208 -3.48 9.84 -14.98
CA VAL A 208 -4.93 10.06 -14.86
C VAL A 208 -5.46 9.09 -13.80
N ILE A 209 -5.53 9.53 -12.55
CA ILE A 209 -6.07 8.72 -11.45
C ILE A 209 -7.31 9.43 -10.90
N HIS A 210 -8.46 8.77 -11.03
CA HIS A 210 -9.74 9.24 -10.53
C HIS A 210 -10.48 8.15 -9.78
N ASN A 211 -11.22 8.55 -8.75
CA ASN A 211 -12.08 7.66 -7.96
C ASN A 211 -11.30 6.46 -7.37
N LEU A 212 -10.06 6.70 -6.92
CA LEU A 212 -9.37 5.77 -6.04
C LEU A 212 -10.00 5.89 -4.65
N ASP A 213 -10.56 4.80 -4.17
CA ASP A 213 -11.22 4.71 -2.86
C ASP A 213 -10.45 3.77 -1.95
N ILE A 214 -9.93 4.31 -0.85
CA ILE A 214 -9.25 3.55 0.19
C ILE A 214 -10.16 3.56 1.42
N SER A 215 -10.65 2.39 1.82
CA SER A 215 -11.59 2.30 2.93
C SER A 215 -11.35 1.13 3.88
N ASP A 216 -11.71 1.34 5.14
CA ASP A 216 -11.64 0.32 6.19
C ASP A 216 -10.23 -0.33 6.32
N CYS A 217 -9.17 0.41 6.01
CA CYS A 217 -7.78 -0.07 6.03
C CYS A 217 -7.08 0.30 7.34
N ILE A 218 -6.05 -0.46 7.67
CA ILE A 218 -5.17 -0.24 8.82
C ILE A 218 -3.75 -0.03 8.31
N PHE A 219 -3.17 1.12 8.64
CA PHE A 219 -1.79 1.50 8.33
C PHE A 219 -1.00 1.59 9.63
N VAL A 220 -0.03 0.71 9.81
CA VAL A 220 0.69 0.60 11.09
C VAL A 220 2.19 0.69 10.86
N ARG A 221 2.90 1.46 11.69
CA ARG A 221 4.36 1.55 11.73
C ARG A 221 5.02 1.64 10.35
N SER A 222 4.48 2.49 9.50
CA SER A 222 4.99 2.67 8.14
C SER A 222 5.48 4.09 7.90
N GLY A 223 6.30 4.30 6.87
CA GLY A 223 6.95 5.59 6.58
C GLY A 223 8.29 5.74 7.32
N GLY A 224 8.93 6.90 7.23
CA GLY A 224 10.14 7.27 8.00
C GLY A 224 11.48 6.78 7.47
N ALA A 225 11.54 5.97 6.42
CA ALA A 225 12.81 5.56 5.80
C ALA A 225 13.47 6.69 4.99
N PHE A 226 12.69 7.65 4.54
CA PHE A 226 13.20 8.77 3.77
C PHE A 226 14.05 9.71 4.63
N ARG A 227 15.10 10.23 4.00
CA ARG A 227 15.85 11.36 4.51
C ARG A 227 15.45 12.60 3.71
N GLU A 228 15.48 13.76 4.33
CA GLU A 228 15.21 15.05 3.64
C GLU A 228 16.08 15.22 2.40
N GLU A 229 17.31 14.70 2.43
CA GLU A 229 18.28 14.71 1.32
C GLU A 229 17.82 13.90 0.10
N ASP A 230 16.88 12.94 0.26
CA ASP A 230 16.39 12.11 -0.84
C ASP A 230 15.32 12.84 -1.69
N GLY A 231 14.88 14.03 -1.26
CA GLY A 231 13.82 14.82 -1.92
C GLY A 231 12.45 14.15 -1.88
N GLN A 232 12.30 13.14 -1.03
CA GLN A 232 11.06 12.40 -0.84
C GLN A 232 10.28 12.94 0.36
N ILE A 233 8.98 12.77 0.32
CA ILE A 233 8.09 13.25 1.37
C ILE A 233 7.91 12.15 2.42
N PRO A 234 8.30 12.38 3.68
CA PRO A 234 8.13 11.40 4.75
C PRO A 234 6.65 11.30 5.15
N ALA A 235 5.97 10.30 4.63
CA ALA A 235 4.57 10.00 4.94
C ALA A 235 4.35 8.49 5.05
N ALA A 236 3.40 8.06 5.87
CA ALA A 236 2.97 6.66 5.87
C ALA A 236 2.06 6.36 4.66
N VAL A 237 1.13 7.27 4.38
CA VAL A 237 0.30 7.24 3.17
C VAL A 237 0.47 8.56 2.42
N LEU A 238 0.85 8.47 1.14
CA LEU A 238 1.06 9.64 0.28
C LEU A 238 0.18 9.58 -0.97
N PHE A 239 -0.62 10.63 -1.15
CA PHE A 239 -1.28 10.96 -2.41
C PHE A 239 -0.50 12.11 -3.07
N ASP A 240 0.32 11.78 -4.06
CA ASP A 240 1.14 12.74 -4.76
C ASP A 240 0.48 13.17 -6.07
N HIS A 241 -0.10 14.38 -6.09
CA HIS A 241 -0.87 14.95 -7.20
C HIS A 241 -2.10 14.10 -7.60
N ILE A 242 -2.84 13.64 -6.62
CA ILE A 242 -4.05 12.84 -6.79
C ILE A 242 -5.28 13.69 -6.51
N SER A 243 -6.31 13.59 -7.35
CA SER A 243 -7.56 14.34 -7.20
C SER A 243 -8.78 13.44 -7.34
N ASN A 244 -9.91 13.88 -6.76
CA ASN A 244 -11.19 13.15 -6.77
C ASN A 244 -11.11 11.74 -6.18
N CYS A 245 -10.34 11.56 -5.11
CA CYS A 245 -10.15 10.29 -4.44
C CYS A 245 -10.66 10.35 -3.00
N ALA A 246 -10.77 9.19 -2.36
CA ALA A 246 -11.26 9.09 -1.00
C ALA A 246 -10.37 8.24 -0.09
N VAL A 247 -10.28 8.67 1.19
CA VAL A 247 -9.74 7.87 2.29
C VAL A 247 -10.78 7.88 3.40
N ASP A 248 -11.41 6.73 3.64
CA ASP A 248 -12.58 6.62 4.51
C ASP A 248 -12.42 5.53 5.57
N LYS A 249 -12.73 5.84 6.82
CA LYS A 249 -12.74 4.89 7.96
C LYS A 249 -11.46 4.08 8.15
N CYS A 250 -10.32 4.68 7.86
CA CYS A 250 -9.03 4.04 8.05
C CYS A 250 -8.45 4.35 9.44
N LEU A 251 -7.64 3.42 9.94
CA LEU A 251 -6.82 3.60 11.12
C LEU A 251 -5.36 3.81 10.70
N PHE A 252 -4.77 4.87 11.21
CA PHE A 252 -3.33 5.17 11.11
C PHE A 252 -2.74 5.08 12.51
N ASP A 253 -1.79 4.17 12.70
CA ASP A 253 -1.19 3.92 14.01
C ASP A 253 0.33 3.87 13.91
N ASP A 254 1.00 4.63 14.78
CA ASP A 254 2.47 4.64 14.89
C ASP A 254 3.22 4.98 13.58
N PRO A 255 2.83 5.97 12.77
CA PRO A 255 3.56 6.30 11.54
C PRO A 255 5.00 6.74 11.85
N GLY A 256 5.96 6.24 11.08
CA GLY A 256 7.39 6.54 11.25
C GLY A 256 8.09 5.73 12.33
N THR A 257 7.42 4.82 12.98
CA THR A 257 7.99 3.90 13.96
C THR A 257 8.45 2.61 13.27
N HIS A 258 9.70 2.24 13.46
CA HIS A 258 10.25 1.02 12.89
C HIS A 258 11.01 0.20 13.92
N TRP A 259 10.69 -1.07 13.98
CA TRP A 259 11.42 -2.05 14.79
C TRP A 259 12.78 -2.41 14.19
N TYR A 260 13.07 -2.02 12.95
CA TYR A 260 14.19 -2.50 12.13
C TYR A 260 15.33 -1.50 11.96
N PHE A 261 15.17 -0.26 12.38
CA PHE A 261 16.23 0.74 12.34
C PHE A 261 17.06 0.76 13.62
N ALA A 262 17.36 -0.40 14.21
CA ALA A 262 18.48 -0.46 15.13
C ALA A 262 19.74 -0.10 14.32
N ASP A 263 20.33 1.04 14.64
CA ASP A 263 21.64 1.42 14.10
C ASP A 263 22.58 0.22 14.10
N ASP A 264 23.36 0.07 13.05
CA ASP A 264 24.35 -0.93 12.67
C ASP A 264 25.19 -1.65 13.73
N ALA A 265 24.87 -1.56 14.95
CA ALA A 265 25.52 -2.28 16.01
C ALA A 265 24.83 -3.62 16.23
N GLY A 266 25.20 -4.64 15.51
CA GLY A 266 24.86 -6.06 15.74
C GLY A 266 25.03 -6.52 17.19
N LYS A 267 24.51 -5.81 18.14
CA LYS A 267 24.60 -6.00 19.58
C LYS A 267 23.26 -5.71 20.23
N ASN A 268 22.64 -6.77 20.60
CA ASN A 268 21.51 -6.93 21.52
C ASN A 268 20.13 -7.08 20.86
N ASP A 269 19.48 -8.18 21.25
CA ASP A 269 18.08 -8.57 21.02
C ASP A 269 17.02 -7.60 21.58
N GLN A 270 17.36 -6.39 21.91
CA GLN A 270 16.43 -5.34 22.27
C GLN A 270 16.32 -4.35 21.11
N ARG A 271 15.49 -4.72 20.16
CA ARG A 271 15.07 -3.83 19.06
C ARG A 271 14.33 -2.65 19.67
N GLN A 272 14.99 -1.51 19.77
CA GLN A 272 14.31 -0.28 20.14
C GLN A 272 13.71 0.33 18.85
N PRO A 273 12.43 0.71 18.87
CA PRO A 273 11.84 1.38 17.74
C PRO A 273 12.57 2.69 17.49
N SER A 274 13.00 2.95 16.26
CA SER A 274 13.45 4.27 15.87
C SER A 274 12.24 5.08 15.40
N TYR A 275 12.12 6.29 15.95
CA TYR A 275 11.06 7.22 15.60
C TYR A 275 11.59 8.25 14.63
N ARG A 276 10.90 8.46 13.50
CA ARG A 276 11.18 9.54 12.57
C ARG A 276 9.92 10.34 12.33
N LYS A 277 10.05 11.64 12.21
CA LYS A 277 8.95 12.53 11.87
C LYS A 277 8.34 12.11 10.54
N THR A 278 7.10 11.67 10.58
CA THR A 278 6.37 11.12 9.44
C THR A 278 4.93 11.56 9.53
N VAL A 279 4.43 12.18 8.47
CA VAL A 279 3.02 12.53 8.33
C VAL A 279 2.24 11.24 8.16
N ALA A 280 1.14 11.06 8.91
CA ALA A 280 0.37 9.83 8.78
C ALA A 280 -0.33 9.76 7.41
N LEU A 281 -1.04 10.82 7.00
CA LEU A 281 -1.66 10.95 5.69
C LEU A 281 -1.27 12.28 5.05
N TYR A 282 -0.55 12.26 3.95
CA TYR A 282 -0.22 13.44 3.17
C TYR A 282 -0.91 13.41 1.81
N VAL A 283 -1.67 14.44 1.52
CA VAL A 283 -2.43 14.59 0.27
C VAL A 283 -1.97 15.83 -0.46
N ILE A 284 -1.40 15.66 -1.64
CA ILE A 284 -1.11 16.72 -2.60
C ILE A 284 -2.12 16.53 -3.74
N GLY A 285 -3.09 17.44 -3.85
CA GLY A 285 -4.14 17.34 -4.87
C GLY A 285 -5.47 17.95 -4.45
N ASN A 286 -6.43 17.90 -5.35
CA ASN A 286 -7.67 18.64 -5.22
C ASN A 286 -8.88 17.72 -5.12
N GLU A 287 -9.94 18.23 -4.47
CA GLU A 287 -11.26 17.57 -4.47
C GLU A 287 -11.25 16.16 -3.85
N ASN A 288 -10.28 15.88 -2.98
CA ASN A 288 -10.22 14.63 -2.25
C ASN A 288 -11.11 14.67 -1.01
N ARG A 289 -11.60 13.50 -0.62
CA ARG A 289 -12.42 13.31 0.58
C ARG A 289 -11.69 12.45 1.60
N ILE A 290 -11.53 12.97 2.81
CA ILE A 290 -10.84 12.33 3.94
C ILE A 290 -11.86 12.25 5.07
N THR A 291 -12.43 11.06 5.33
CA THR A 291 -13.64 10.96 6.15
C THR A 291 -13.56 9.83 7.17
N GLY A 292 -13.89 10.13 8.42
CA GLY A 292 -14.07 9.11 9.46
C GLY A 292 -12.81 8.37 9.88
N ASN A 293 -11.62 8.91 9.57
CA ASN A 293 -10.35 8.27 9.87
C ASN A 293 -9.91 8.55 11.32
N THR A 294 -9.15 7.63 11.88
CA THR A 294 -8.55 7.76 13.21
C THR A 294 -7.03 7.70 13.09
N PHE A 295 -6.37 8.67 13.72
CA PHE A 295 -4.92 8.82 13.76
C PHE A 295 -4.43 8.70 15.20
N LEU A 296 -3.49 7.77 15.45
CA LEU A 296 -2.96 7.46 16.76
C LEU A 296 -1.43 7.43 16.70
N HIS A 297 -0.80 7.91 17.78
CA HIS A 297 0.67 7.90 17.97
C HIS A 297 1.44 8.51 16.79
N SER A 298 0.87 9.56 16.18
CA SER A 298 1.51 10.27 15.07
C SER A 298 2.82 10.91 15.52
N SER A 299 3.84 10.88 14.68
CA SER A 299 5.16 11.48 14.99
C SER A 299 5.37 12.86 14.38
N ASP A 300 4.48 13.30 13.48
CA ASP A 300 4.37 14.62 12.87
C ASP A 300 2.88 14.96 12.70
N ASP A 301 2.49 15.77 11.69
CA ASP A 301 1.06 16.02 11.43
C ASP A 301 0.29 14.72 11.20
N SER A 302 -0.89 14.58 11.80
CA SER A 302 -1.78 13.44 11.51
C SER A 302 -2.28 13.49 10.06
N ILE A 303 -2.63 14.70 9.59
CA ILE A 303 -3.05 14.93 8.20
C ILE A 303 -2.36 16.19 7.68
N ARG A 304 -1.82 16.09 6.47
CA ARG A 304 -1.35 17.26 5.71
C ARG A 304 -2.01 17.29 4.34
N VAL A 305 -2.58 18.43 3.97
CA VAL A 305 -3.25 18.64 2.69
C VAL A 305 -2.64 19.85 1.99
N GLU A 306 -2.20 19.65 0.75
CA GLU A 306 -1.78 20.71 -0.16
C GLU A 306 -2.63 20.64 -1.43
N GLY A 307 -3.58 21.57 -1.56
CA GLY A 307 -4.49 21.63 -2.70
C GLY A 307 -5.87 22.17 -2.34
N ASP A 308 -6.71 22.27 -3.35
CA ASP A 308 -7.95 23.01 -3.30
C ASP A 308 -9.16 22.10 -3.17
N ARG A 309 -10.22 22.62 -2.54
CA ARG A 309 -11.56 22.01 -2.46
C ARG A 309 -11.58 20.58 -1.88
N ASN A 310 -10.60 20.24 -1.03
CA ASN A 310 -10.62 18.97 -0.30
C ASN A 310 -11.63 19.05 0.86
N VAL A 311 -12.21 17.91 1.22
CA VAL A 311 -13.18 17.77 2.31
C VAL A 311 -12.64 16.83 3.37
N LEU A 312 -12.45 17.34 4.60
CA LEU A 312 -12.06 16.58 5.77
C LEU A 312 -13.27 16.52 6.72
N MET A 313 -13.78 15.34 7.00
CA MET A 313 -15.01 15.22 7.80
C MET A 313 -14.93 14.07 8.82
N ASN A 314 -15.33 14.35 10.06
CA ASN A 314 -15.45 13.36 11.13
C ASN A 314 -14.14 12.59 11.41
N ASN A 315 -12.99 13.22 11.25
CA ASN A 315 -11.71 12.59 11.56
C ASN A 315 -11.33 12.81 13.03
N ILE A 316 -10.60 11.86 13.59
CA ILE A 316 -10.02 11.94 14.95
C ILE A 316 -8.50 11.96 14.78
N ALA A 317 -7.85 13.01 15.27
CA ALA A 317 -6.41 13.23 15.14
C ALA A 317 -5.74 13.41 16.51
N ASP A 318 -4.58 12.81 16.72
CA ASP A 318 -3.76 13.00 17.92
C ASP A 318 -2.71 14.10 17.77
N HIS A 319 -2.32 14.42 16.53
CA HIS A 319 -1.44 15.52 16.17
C HIS A 319 -2.13 16.52 15.26
N SER A 320 -1.41 17.57 14.87
CA SER A 320 -1.98 18.67 14.10
C SER A 320 -2.46 18.21 12.71
N VAL A 321 -3.44 18.92 12.21
CA VAL A 321 -3.93 18.81 10.84
C VAL A 321 -3.58 20.11 10.12
N ARG A 322 -2.80 20.02 9.05
CA ARG A 322 -2.29 21.17 8.30
C ARG A 322 -2.90 21.22 6.91
N ILE A 323 -3.37 22.40 6.52
CA ILE A 323 -4.02 22.60 5.23
C ILE A 323 -3.43 23.84 4.53
N ARG A 324 -3.03 23.65 3.27
CA ARG A 324 -2.71 24.68 2.29
C ARG A 324 -3.66 24.57 1.10
N GLY A 325 -3.91 25.70 0.44
CA GLY A 325 -4.81 25.79 -0.69
C GLY A 325 -6.17 26.37 -0.31
N LYS A 326 -7.05 26.51 -1.28
CA LYS A 326 -8.29 27.29 -1.12
C LYS A 326 -9.55 26.45 -1.23
N GLY A 327 -10.61 26.96 -0.59
CA GLY A 327 -11.95 26.37 -0.68
C GLY A 327 -12.07 24.99 -0.04
N ASN A 328 -11.14 24.62 0.85
CA ASN A 328 -11.22 23.36 1.60
C ASN A 328 -12.35 23.44 2.65
N GLN A 329 -12.83 22.27 3.07
CA GLN A 329 -13.84 22.14 4.12
C GLN A 329 -13.33 21.23 5.23
N VAL A 330 -13.46 21.65 6.48
CA VAL A 330 -13.14 20.83 7.66
C VAL A 330 -14.36 20.80 8.57
N ILE A 331 -14.90 19.62 8.77
CA ILE A 331 -16.15 19.42 9.50
C ILE A 331 -15.95 18.37 10.60
N ASN A 332 -16.26 18.73 11.85
CA ASN A 332 -16.22 17.82 12.99
C ASN A 332 -14.86 17.09 13.14
N LEU A 333 -13.75 17.82 13.10
CA LEU A 333 -12.43 17.27 13.41
C LEU A 333 -12.25 17.27 14.93
N ALA A 334 -12.00 16.09 15.49
CA ALA A 334 -11.70 15.92 16.91
C ALA A 334 -10.21 15.74 17.15
N PHE A 335 -9.70 16.37 18.19
CA PHE A 335 -8.30 16.21 18.64
C PHE A 335 -8.27 15.46 19.98
N THR A 336 -7.38 14.46 20.08
CA THR A 336 -7.21 13.66 21.29
C THR A 336 -6.15 14.25 22.25
N THR A 337 -5.29 15.15 21.76
CA THR A 337 -4.25 15.81 22.57
C THR A 337 -4.51 17.31 22.69
N SER A 338 -3.96 17.94 23.74
CA SER A 338 -4.14 19.38 24.01
C SER A 338 -3.37 20.27 23.07
N GLU A 339 -2.26 19.81 22.54
CA GLU A 339 -1.34 20.57 21.68
C GLU A 339 -1.74 20.55 20.21
N ALA A 340 -2.49 19.54 19.79
CA ALA A 340 -2.92 19.36 18.41
C ALA A 340 -3.85 20.49 17.96
N LYS A 341 -3.65 20.99 16.74
CA LYS A 341 -4.40 22.11 16.16
C LYS A 341 -4.70 21.88 14.70
N LEU A 342 -5.78 22.50 14.24
CA LEU A 342 -5.99 22.74 12.82
C LEU A 342 -5.17 23.96 12.40
N ILE A 343 -4.21 23.76 11.50
CA ILE A 343 -3.31 24.82 11.01
C ILE A 343 -3.70 25.13 9.56
N LEU A 344 -4.16 26.35 9.33
CA LEU A 344 -4.53 26.86 8.01
C LEU A 344 -3.47 27.81 7.53
N GLU A 345 -2.80 27.52 6.42
CA GLU A 345 -1.67 28.28 5.91
C GLU A 345 -1.99 29.01 4.60
N GLY A 346 -1.57 30.26 4.51
CA GLY A 346 -1.74 31.07 3.31
C GLY A 346 -3.21 31.28 2.94
N GLU A 347 -3.59 30.98 1.69
CA GLU A 347 -4.97 31.16 1.23
C GLU A 347 -5.98 30.30 2.00
N ALA A 348 -5.56 29.17 2.57
CA ALA A 348 -6.41 28.32 3.39
C ALA A 348 -6.90 29.07 4.66
N ALA A 349 -6.10 29.99 5.22
CA ALA A 349 -6.47 30.75 6.39
C ALA A 349 -7.75 31.57 6.21
N HIS A 350 -8.05 31.98 4.97
CA HIS A 350 -9.19 32.85 4.64
C HIS A 350 -10.32 32.14 3.90
N THR A 351 -10.03 31.01 3.24
CA THR A 351 -10.99 30.37 2.32
C THR A 351 -11.49 29.02 2.80
N THR A 352 -10.88 28.43 3.86
CA THR A 352 -11.33 27.15 4.41
C THR A 352 -12.58 27.33 5.27
N CYS A 353 -13.63 26.60 4.95
CA CYS A 353 -14.82 26.50 5.79
C CYS A 353 -14.59 25.52 6.92
N VAL A 354 -14.68 25.99 8.16
CA VAL A 354 -14.47 25.16 9.36
C VAL A 354 -15.76 25.11 10.17
N THR A 355 -16.20 23.90 10.54
CA THR A 355 -17.41 23.67 11.33
C THR A 355 -17.16 22.61 12.39
N GLY A 356 -17.66 22.84 13.60
CA GLY A 356 -17.59 21.87 14.71
C GLY A 356 -16.20 21.74 15.35
N ILE A 357 -15.34 22.76 15.19
CA ILE A 357 -14.02 22.82 15.83
C ILE A 357 -13.97 24.08 16.70
N PRO A 358 -13.56 24.00 17.97
CA PRO A 358 -13.35 25.17 18.84
C PRO A 358 -12.31 26.13 18.25
N GLU A 359 -12.54 27.45 18.36
CA GLU A 359 -11.67 28.46 17.73
C GLU A 359 -10.25 28.49 18.32
N ASP A 360 -10.08 28.15 19.58
CA ASP A 360 -8.76 28.02 20.24
C ASP A 360 -7.92 26.86 19.70
N ARG A 361 -8.55 25.97 18.94
CA ARG A 361 -7.90 24.86 18.22
C ARG A 361 -7.56 25.19 16.78
N ILE A 362 -7.88 26.39 16.30
CA ILE A 362 -7.63 26.80 14.92
C ILE A 362 -6.50 27.83 14.92
N MET A 363 -5.45 27.55 14.18
CA MET A 363 -4.34 28.47 13.91
C MET A 363 -4.39 28.89 12.44
N ARG A 364 -4.43 30.19 12.20
CA ARG A 364 -4.36 30.76 10.85
C ARG A 364 -3.03 31.49 10.69
N THR A 365 -2.24 31.10 9.70
CA THR A 365 -0.94 31.69 9.43
C THR A 365 -0.91 32.21 7.99
N GLU A 366 -0.58 33.52 7.87
CA GLU A 366 -0.30 34.10 6.55
C GLU A 366 1.03 33.56 6.04
N CYS A 367 1.15 33.28 4.74
CA CYS A 367 2.46 33.05 4.14
C CYS A 367 3.28 34.36 4.20
N VAL A 368 4.42 34.31 4.86
CA VAL A 368 5.42 35.39 4.82
C VAL A 368 6.17 35.33 3.50
#